data_0c11631f52f0dc6b82843b6e1d1e04c3
#
_entry.id   0c11631f52f0dc6b82843b6e1d1e04c3
#
_cell.length_a   1.000
_cell.length_b   1.000
_cell.length_c   1.000
_cell.angle_alpha   90.00
_cell.angle_beta   90.00
_cell.angle_gamma   90.00
#
_symmetry.space_group_name_H-M   'P 1'
#
loop_
_entity.id
_entity.type
_entity.pdbx_description
1 polymer ?
#
loop_
_entity_poly.entity_id
_entity_poly.type
_entity_poly.pdbx_seq_one_letter_code
_entity_poly.pdbx_strand_id
1 'polypeptide(L)'
;SDVTYVSWHQDPLYPGTGHAEQWGTGDGVGHTLNIPLPPGATGEHYRRSIEEIVAPYAERIGIDWLVISAGYDGHVHDPLTDLGLTSGDFADVTLELVQLVEPGRVVVFLEGGYELRAVADSSAATVAALLGDPPSTSPVAPNWQPSSTETVHIACQMEELLHAKGPQRSR
;
A
#
# COMPACT_ATOMS: atom_id res chain seq x y z
N SER A 1 3.84 20.18 -0.45
CA SER A 1 4.74 19.15 -1.00
C SER A 1 4.20 18.63 -2.31
N ASP A 2 5.07 18.34 -3.26
CA ASP A 2 4.68 17.80 -4.58
C ASP A 2 4.75 16.25 -4.60
N VAL A 3 5.15 15.67 -3.48
CA VAL A 3 5.24 14.21 -3.30
C VAL A 3 4.48 13.81 -2.07
N THR A 4 3.68 12.77 -2.21
CA THR A 4 3.01 12.07 -1.11
C THR A 4 3.56 10.66 -1.03
N TYR A 5 3.91 10.25 0.17
CA TYR A 5 4.44 8.93 0.47
C TYR A 5 3.38 8.09 1.17
N VAL A 6 3.15 6.88 0.67
CA VAL A 6 2.27 5.87 1.29
C VAL A 6 3.10 4.62 1.52
N SER A 7 3.04 4.05 2.71
CA SER A 7 3.79 2.85 3.06
C SER A 7 2.93 1.81 3.74
N TRP A 8 2.90 0.61 3.20
CA TRP A 8 2.48 -0.61 3.90
C TRP A 8 3.71 -1.34 4.41
N HIS A 9 3.74 -1.67 5.66
CA HIS A 9 4.86 -2.38 6.29
C HIS A 9 4.38 -3.11 7.53
N GLN A 10 5.12 -4.16 7.89
CA GLN A 10 4.86 -4.88 9.13
C GLN A 10 5.25 -4.01 10.34
N ASP A 11 4.39 -3.97 11.36
CA ASP A 11 4.67 -3.41 12.67
C ASP A 11 4.22 -4.41 13.76
N PRO A 12 5.08 -4.74 14.73
CA PRO A 12 6.45 -4.26 14.89
C PRO A 12 7.47 -4.96 13.97
N LEU A 13 8.38 -4.20 13.40
CA LEU A 13 9.55 -4.68 12.65
C LEU A 13 10.67 -3.62 12.71
N TYR A 14 11.92 -4.02 12.38
CA TYR A 14 13.00 -3.06 12.21
C TYR A 14 12.71 -2.06 11.09
N PRO A 15 12.99 -0.76 11.23
CA PRO A 15 13.71 -0.10 12.32
C PRO A 15 12.84 0.46 13.47
N GLY A 16 11.58 0.08 13.57
CA GLY A 16 10.66 0.55 14.61
C GLY A 16 10.20 2.00 14.38
N THR A 17 10.02 2.36 13.10
CA THR A 17 9.45 3.65 12.63
C THR A 17 8.30 3.37 11.67
N GLY A 18 7.60 4.40 11.24
CA GLY A 18 6.46 4.24 10.34
C GLY A 18 5.14 4.03 11.09
N HIS A 19 5.06 4.49 12.35
CA HIS A 19 3.79 4.44 13.08
C HIS A 19 2.74 5.32 12.42
N ALA A 20 1.47 4.96 12.56
CA ALA A 20 0.34 5.62 11.92
C ALA A 20 0.28 7.14 12.20
N GLU A 21 0.76 7.56 13.38
CA GLU A 21 0.81 8.97 13.80
C GLU A 21 1.93 9.78 13.13
N GLN A 22 2.81 9.14 12.39
CA GLN A 22 3.93 9.79 11.70
C GLN A 22 3.52 10.24 10.29
N TRP A 23 2.78 11.31 10.18
CA TRP A 23 2.20 11.81 8.92
C TRP A 23 2.95 12.99 8.27
N GLY A 24 4.19 13.20 8.63
CA GLY A 24 5.04 14.26 8.10
C GLY A 24 5.25 15.41 9.07
N THR A 25 6.14 16.33 8.70
CA THR A 25 6.52 17.50 9.51
C THR A 25 6.59 18.76 8.64
N GLY A 26 6.42 19.93 9.25
CA GLY A 26 6.47 21.22 8.55
C GLY A 26 5.49 21.27 7.39
N ASP A 27 5.97 21.66 6.19
CA ASP A 27 5.17 21.71 4.96
C ASP A 27 4.76 20.34 4.43
N GLY A 28 5.39 19.27 4.93
CA GLY A 28 5.07 17.88 4.58
C GLY A 28 4.00 17.23 5.47
N VAL A 29 3.41 17.96 6.41
CA VAL A 29 2.32 17.43 7.24
C VAL A 29 1.12 17.04 6.37
N GLY A 30 0.70 15.78 6.50
CA GLY A 30 -0.35 15.17 5.68
C GLY A 30 0.14 14.61 4.34
N HIS A 31 1.45 14.58 4.07
CA HIS A 31 2.04 13.99 2.87
C HIS A 31 2.84 12.70 3.15
N THR A 32 2.67 12.14 4.34
CA THR A 32 3.16 10.80 4.69
C THR A 32 1.98 10.02 5.26
N LEU A 33 1.71 8.86 4.69
CA LEU A 33 0.66 7.96 5.14
C LEU A 33 1.29 6.59 5.44
N ASN A 34 1.35 6.26 6.70
CA ASN A 34 1.82 4.97 7.16
C ASN A 34 0.64 4.05 7.44
N ILE A 35 0.70 2.84 6.93
CA ILE A 35 -0.29 1.79 7.12
C ILE A 35 0.44 0.59 7.74
N PRO A 36 0.70 0.63 9.05
CA PRO A 36 1.33 -0.48 9.75
C PRO A 36 0.39 -1.69 9.76
N LEU A 37 0.93 -2.86 9.47
CA LEU A 37 0.19 -4.10 9.36
C LEU A 37 0.72 -5.13 10.36
N PRO A 38 -0.15 -5.90 11.01
CA PRO A 38 0.28 -6.94 11.93
C PRO A 38 0.92 -8.12 11.18
N PRO A 39 1.77 -8.92 11.85
CA PRO A 39 2.19 -10.21 11.31
C PRO A 39 1.00 -11.05 10.82
N GLY A 40 1.16 -11.71 9.68
CA GLY A 40 0.10 -12.49 9.05
C GLY A 40 -0.89 -11.69 8.19
N ALA A 41 -0.70 -10.37 8.04
CA ALA A 41 -1.51 -9.59 7.13
C ALA A 41 -1.32 -10.05 5.68
N THR A 42 -2.41 -10.13 4.93
CA THR A 42 -2.50 -10.65 3.57
C THR A 42 -2.87 -9.55 2.57
N GLY A 43 -2.94 -9.88 1.29
CA GLY A 43 -3.39 -8.96 0.23
C GLY A 43 -4.77 -8.36 0.48
N GLU A 44 -5.66 -9.03 1.23
CA GLU A 44 -6.96 -8.48 1.59
C GLU A 44 -6.83 -7.20 2.43
N HIS A 45 -5.86 -7.16 3.37
CA HIS A 45 -5.60 -5.97 4.18
C HIS A 45 -5.13 -4.80 3.31
N TYR A 46 -4.24 -5.09 2.35
CA TYR A 46 -3.75 -4.10 1.40
C TYR A 46 -4.89 -3.53 0.56
N ARG A 47 -5.69 -4.40 -0.08
CA ARG A 47 -6.81 -3.98 -0.94
C ARG A 47 -7.84 -3.16 -0.16
N ARG A 48 -8.21 -3.62 1.03
CA ARG A 48 -9.13 -2.88 1.88
C ARG A 48 -8.58 -1.51 2.28
N SER A 49 -7.31 -1.41 2.61
CA SER A 49 -6.68 -0.12 2.92
C SER A 49 -6.57 0.79 1.68
N ILE A 50 -6.42 0.22 0.47
CA ILE A 50 -6.50 0.99 -0.76
C ILE A 50 -7.91 1.56 -0.93
N GLU A 51 -8.94 0.74 -0.82
CA GLU A 51 -10.33 1.14 -0.99
C GLU A 51 -10.78 2.18 0.05
N GLU A 52 -10.50 1.93 1.33
CA GLU A 52 -11.02 2.73 2.44
C GLU A 52 -10.19 3.98 2.74
N ILE A 53 -8.88 3.98 2.41
CA ILE A 53 -7.94 5.04 2.83
C ILE A 53 -7.22 5.67 1.63
N VAL A 54 -6.47 4.85 0.85
CA VAL A 54 -5.53 5.40 -0.13
C VAL A 54 -6.24 5.99 -1.33
N ALA A 55 -7.27 5.34 -1.88
CA ALA A 55 -8.00 5.83 -3.03
C ALA A 55 -8.77 7.13 -2.73
N PRO A 56 -9.54 7.24 -1.64
CA PRO A 56 -10.16 8.51 -1.26
C PRO A 56 -9.14 9.64 -1.00
N TYR A 57 -7.99 9.28 -0.42
CA TYR A 57 -6.94 10.25 -0.20
C TYR A 57 -6.30 10.74 -1.50
N ALA A 58 -5.96 9.81 -2.42
CA ALA A 58 -5.40 10.12 -3.73
C ALA A 58 -6.35 10.99 -4.58
N GLU A 59 -7.64 10.67 -4.59
CA GLU A 59 -8.67 11.47 -5.27
C GLU A 59 -8.71 12.91 -4.73
N ARG A 60 -8.64 13.06 -3.44
CA ARG A 60 -8.70 14.36 -2.79
C ARG A 60 -7.50 15.26 -3.07
N ILE A 61 -6.27 14.72 -3.03
CA ILE A 61 -5.06 15.51 -3.28
C ILE A 61 -4.81 15.74 -4.77
N GLY A 62 -5.35 14.88 -5.63
CA GLY A 62 -5.13 14.85 -7.07
C GLY A 62 -3.71 14.46 -7.40
N ILE A 63 -3.49 13.23 -7.85
CA ILE A 63 -2.16 12.72 -8.19
C ILE A 63 -2.00 12.62 -9.69
N ASP A 64 -0.82 12.99 -10.21
CA ASP A 64 -0.48 12.92 -11.63
C ASP A 64 0.30 11.65 -11.97
N TRP A 65 1.11 11.17 -11.05
CA TRP A 65 1.99 10.02 -11.23
C TRP A 65 1.94 9.11 -10.02
N LEU A 66 2.02 7.81 -10.27
CA LEU A 66 2.19 6.76 -9.28
C LEU A 66 3.59 6.16 -9.41
N VAL A 67 4.34 6.18 -8.32
CA VAL A 67 5.63 5.50 -8.21
C VAL A 67 5.48 4.40 -7.18
N ILE A 68 5.67 3.15 -7.60
CA ILE A 68 5.56 1.96 -6.74
C ILE A 68 6.96 1.47 -6.41
N SER A 69 7.35 1.56 -5.15
CA SER A 69 8.48 0.83 -4.59
C SER A 69 8.01 -0.59 -4.26
N ALA A 70 8.25 -1.51 -5.19
CA ALA A 70 7.78 -2.88 -5.10
C ALA A 70 8.74 -3.73 -4.26
N GLY A 71 8.52 -3.78 -2.96
CA GLY A 71 9.14 -4.72 -2.06
C GLY A 71 8.34 -6.03 -2.03
N TYR A 72 8.98 -7.14 -2.38
CA TYR A 72 8.36 -8.47 -2.34
C TYR A 72 8.69 -9.27 -1.08
N ASP A 73 9.34 -8.64 -0.11
CA ASP A 73 9.64 -9.20 1.20
C ASP A 73 8.39 -9.42 2.08
N GLY A 74 7.23 -8.86 1.70
CA GLY A 74 5.94 -9.21 2.27
C GLY A 74 5.36 -10.57 1.81
N HIS A 75 6.03 -11.28 0.90
CA HIS A 75 5.56 -12.58 0.42
C HIS A 75 5.66 -13.65 1.50
N VAL A 76 4.64 -14.52 1.61
CA VAL A 76 4.52 -15.57 2.64
C VAL A 76 5.73 -16.51 2.74
N HIS A 77 6.54 -16.61 1.70
CA HIS A 77 7.77 -17.42 1.70
C HIS A 77 9.04 -16.60 1.91
N ASP A 78 8.95 -15.28 2.03
CA ASP A 78 10.12 -14.44 2.28
C ASP A 78 10.55 -14.55 3.74
N PRO A 79 11.87 -14.65 4.01
CA PRO A 79 12.36 -14.83 5.38
C PRO A 79 12.42 -13.53 6.21
N LEU A 80 12.18 -12.36 5.61
CA LEU A 80 12.39 -11.08 6.30
C LEU A 80 11.19 -10.67 7.14
N THR A 81 9.97 -10.88 6.65
CA THR A 81 8.73 -10.48 7.32
C THR A 81 7.85 -11.67 7.63
N ASP A 82 6.88 -11.48 8.52
CA ASP A 82 5.82 -12.44 8.81
C ASP A 82 4.51 -12.09 8.08
N LEU A 83 4.57 -11.27 7.02
CA LEU A 83 3.41 -10.96 6.19
C LEU A 83 3.02 -12.18 5.35
N GLY A 84 1.77 -12.23 4.93
CA GLY A 84 1.20 -13.40 4.27
C GLY A 84 0.76 -13.16 2.83
N LEU A 85 1.40 -12.25 2.08
CA LEU A 85 1.05 -12.00 0.69
C LEU A 85 1.51 -13.16 -0.21
N THR A 86 0.72 -13.41 -1.24
CA THR A 86 1.08 -14.29 -2.35
C THR A 86 1.45 -13.47 -3.58
N SER A 87 2.03 -14.10 -4.59
CA SER A 87 2.31 -13.41 -5.87
C SER A 87 1.05 -12.88 -6.55
N GLY A 88 -0.10 -13.55 -6.37
CA GLY A 88 -1.39 -13.06 -6.84
C GLY A 88 -1.84 -11.78 -6.11
N ASP A 89 -1.59 -11.68 -4.80
CA ASP A 89 -1.92 -10.48 -4.03
C ASP A 89 -1.15 -9.25 -4.52
N PHE A 90 0.13 -9.39 -4.91
CA PHE A 90 0.88 -8.29 -5.51
C PHE A 90 0.31 -7.85 -6.87
N ALA A 91 -0.22 -8.78 -7.67
CA ALA A 91 -0.92 -8.42 -8.90
C ALA A 91 -2.24 -7.67 -8.60
N ASP A 92 -3.06 -8.18 -7.69
CA ASP A 92 -4.33 -7.56 -7.31
C ASP A 92 -4.13 -6.15 -6.77
N VAL A 93 -3.18 -5.97 -5.84
CA VAL A 93 -2.79 -4.66 -5.30
C VAL A 93 -2.31 -3.72 -6.40
N THR A 94 -1.51 -4.22 -7.35
CA THR A 94 -1.05 -3.43 -8.49
C THR A 94 -2.23 -2.99 -9.37
N LEU A 95 -3.18 -3.88 -9.67
CA LEU A 95 -4.38 -3.56 -10.46
C LEU A 95 -5.22 -2.46 -9.81
N GLU A 96 -5.38 -2.47 -8.51
CA GLU A 96 -6.11 -1.42 -7.79
C GLU A 96 -5.35 -0.09 -7.79
N LEU A 97 -4.04 -0.13 -7.53
CA LEU A 97 -3.22 1.08 -7.47
C LEU A 97 -3.13 1.80 -8.83
N VAL A 98 -3.02 1.09 -9.94
CA VAL A 98 -2.91 1.72 -11.26
C VAL A 98 -4.20 2.45 -11.67
N GLN A 99 -5.34 2.16 -11.04
CA GLN A 99 -6.59 2.91 -11.27
C GLN A 99 -6.57 4.32 -10.67
N LEU A 100 -5.61 4.63 -9.81
CA LEU A 100 -5.50 5.93 -9.16
C LEU A 100 -4.94 7.03 -10.09
N VAL A 101 -4.37 6.65 -11.24
CA VAL A 101 -3.74 7.57 -12.19
C VAL A 101 -4.17 7.26 -13.63
N GLU A 102 -3.99 8.23 -14.52
CA GLU A 102 -4.19 8.03 -15.95
C GLU A 102 -3.23 6.98 -16.53
N PRO A 103 -3.63 6.20 -17.54
CA PRO A 103 -2.78 5.21 -18.17
C PRO A 103 -1.42 5.78 -18.63
N GLY A 104 -0.34 5.03 -18.36
CA GLY A 104 1.02 5.45 -18.68
C GLY A 104 1.68 6.36 -17.65
N ARG A 105 1.02 6.58 -16.51
CA ARG A 105 1.53 7.41 -15.41
C ARG A 105 2.03 6.59 -14.21
N VAL A 106 2.49 5.36 -14.46
CA VAL A 106 2.98 4.45 -13.42
C VAL A 106 4.44 4.09 -13.68
N VAL A 107 5.24 4.12 -12.62
CA VAL A 107 6.62 3.61 -12.62
C VAL A 107 6.78 2.65 -11.45
N VAL A 108 7.41 1.51 -11.68
CA VAL A 108 7.63 0.49 -10.65
C VAL A 108 9.13 0.25 -10.50
N PHE A 109 9.61 0.28 -9.27
CA PHE A 109 10.99 -0.05 -8.91
C PHE A 109 10.99 -1.29 -8.02
N LEU A 110 11.85 -2.25 -8.32
CA LEU A 110 12.13 -3.37 -7.42
C LEU A 110 12.95 -2.86 -6.24
N GLU A 111 12.49 -3.16 -5.03
CA GLU A 111 13.16 -2.80 -3.79
C GLU A 111 13.57 -4.06 -3.00
N GLY A 112 12.77 -4.48 -2.02
CA GLY A 112 13.02 -5.66 -1.19
C GLY A 112 12.53 -6.98 -1.81
N GLY A 113 12.85 -8.06 -1.13
CA GLY A 113 12.52 -9.43 -1.50
C GLY A 113 13.77 -10.30 -1.53
N TYR A 114 13.78 -11.37 -0.72
CA TYR A 114 14.99 -12.17 -0.43
C TYR A 114 14.80 -13.65 -0.71
N GLU A 115 13.57 -14.11 -0.99
CA GLU A 115 13.28 -15.41 -1.53
C GLU A 115 13.17 -15.31 -3.05
N LEU A 116 14.16 -15.87 -3.78
CA LEU A 116 14.33 -15.65 -5.22
C LEU A 116 13.13 -16.06 -6.07
N ARG A 117 12.45 -17.13 -5.69
CA ARG A 117 11.28 -17.61 -6.42
C ARG A 117 10.07 -16.70 -6.17
N ALA A 118 9.85 -16.30 -4.92
CA ALA A 118 8.81 -15.34 -4.58
C ALA A 118 8.99 -14.00 -5.33
N VAL A 119 10.23 -13.50 -5.40
CA VAL A 119 10.55 -12.30 -6.16
C VAL A 119 10.25 -12.48 -7.65
N ALA A 120 10.67 -13.60 -8.25
CA ALA A 120 10.43 -13.88 -9.66
C ALA A 120 8.93 -13.98 -9.98
N ASP A 121 8.19 -14.76 -9.19
CA ASP A 121 6.76 -14.99 -9.39
C ASP A 121 5.95 -13.70 -9.14
N SER A 122 6.29 -12.94 -8.09
CA SER A 122 5.61 -11.68 -7.76
C SER A 122 5.92 -10.57 -8.76
N SER A 123 7.16 -10.47 -9.24
CA SER A 123 7.53 -9.52 -10.30
C SER A 123 6.79 -9.84 -11.60
N ALA A 124 6.71 -11.11 -11.98
CA ALA A 124 5.95 -11.54 -13.15
C ALA A 124 4.46 -11.20 -13.02
N ALA A 125 3.87 -11.44 -11.85
CA ALA A 125 2.48 -11.13 -11.55
C ALA A 125 2.21 -9.62 -11.59
N THR A 126 3.11 -8.80 -11.03
CA THR A 126 3.04 -7.33 -11.11
C THR A 126 3.10 -6.84 -12.56
N VAL A 127 4.02 -7.37 -13.37
CA VAL A 127 4.11 -7.00 -14.79
C VAL A 127 2.85 -7.41 -15.56
N ALA A 128 2.32 -8.61 -15.32
CA ALA A 128 1.06 -9.05 -15.92
C ALA A 128 -0.10 -8.11 -15.58
N ALA A 129 -0.19 -7.68 -14.31
CA ALA A 129 -1.18 -6.69 -13.88
C ALA A 129 -1.03 -5.34 -14.62
N LEU A 130 0.20 -4.86 -14.79
CA LEU A 130 0.48 -3.62 -15.55
C LEU A 130 0.10 -3.73 -17.03
N LEU A 131 0.14 -4.94 -17.61
CA LEU A 131 -0.28 -5.23 -18.98
C LEU A 131 -1.80 -5.44 -19.12
N GLY A 132 -2.53 -5.45 -18.00
CA GLY A 132 -3.98 -5.71 -17.97
C GLY A 132 -4.34 -7.19 -18.06
N ASP A 133 -3.39 -8.09 -17.85
CA ASP A 133 -3.65 -9.52 -17.77
C ASP A 133 -4.25 -9.85 -16.40
N PRO A 134 -5.40 -10.55 -16.35
CA PRO A 134 -5.98 -10.92 -15.06
C PRO A 134 -5.04 -11.88 -14.32
N PRO A 135 -4.73 -11.63 -13.04
CA PRO A 135 -3.93 -12.55 -12.25
C PRO A 135 -4.66 -13.88 -12.13
N SER A 136 -3.89 -14.98 -12.09
CA SER A 136 -4.46 -16.25 -11.67
C SER A 136 -4.88 -16.12 -10.21
N THR A 137 -6.17 -16.21 -9.93
CA THR A 137 -6.76 -16.03 -8.61
C THR A 137 -6.02 -16.86 -7.54
N SER A 138 -5.33 -16.18 -6.64
CA SER A 138 -4.82 -16.83 -5.44
C SER A 138 -5.98 -17.24 -4.53
N PRO A 139 -5.94 -18.43 -3.92
CA PRO A 139 -6.98 -18.82 -2.97
C PRO A 139 -6.95 -17.87 -1.77
N VAL A 140 -8.10 -17.29 -1.46
CA VAL A 140 -8.31 -16.48 -0.25
C VAL A 140 -7.98 -17.34 0.98
N ALA A 141 -7.14 -16.84 1.87
CA ALA A 141 -6.83 -17.50 3.13
C ALA A 141 -8.10 -17.56 4.02
N PRO A 142 -8.54 -18.75 4.46
CA PRO A 142 -9.93 -18.95 4.91
C PRO A 142 -10.30 -18.45 6.30
N ASN A 143 -9.47 -17.85 7.12
CA ASN A 143 -9.82 -17.59 8.54
C ASN A 143 -9.24 -16.32 9.18
N TRP A 144 -9.11 -15.21 8.43
CA TRP A 144 -8.68 -13.98 9.06
C TRP A 144 -9.87 -13.04 9.34
N GLN A 145 -9.93 -12.49 10.56
CA GLN A 145 -10.83 -11.41 10.95
C GLN A 145 -9.99 -10.17 11.24
N PRO A 146 -10.23 -9.03 10.57
CA PRO A 146 -9.51 -7.81 10.88
C PRO A 146 -9.71 -7.46 12.35
N SER A 147 -8.66 -7.07 13.04
CA SER A 147 -8.84 -6.32 14.27
C SER A 147 -9.41 -4.97 13.85
N SER A 148 -10.73 -4.87 13.95
CA SER A 148 -11.52 -3.74 13.47
C SER A 148 -11.12 -2.39 14.10
N THR A 149 -10.25 -2.40 15.08
CA THR A 149 -9.87 -1.23 15.86
C THR A 149 -8.73 -0.43 15.23
N GLU A 150 -7.75 -1.07 14.61
CA GLU A 150 -6.57 -0.36 14.03
C GLU A 150 -6.88 0.29 12.67
N THR A 151 -7.57 -0.43 11.79
CA THR A 151 -7.96 0.14 10.47
C THR A 151 -8.96 1.29 10.64
N VAL A 152 -9.90 1.15 11.58
CA VAL A 152 -10.84 2.23 11.93
C VAL A 152 -10.11 3.41 12.56
N HIS A 153 -9.08 3.19 13.37
CA HIS A 153 -8.31 4.25 14.00
C HIS A 153 -7.53 5.07 12.94
N ILE A 154 -6.90 4.42 11.97
CA ILE A 154 -6.22 5.08 10.85
C ILE A 154 -7.23 5.87 10.01
N ALA A 155 -8.38 5.32 9.69
CA ALA A 155 -9.43 6.00 8.93
C ALA A 155 -9.98 7.22 9.68
N CYS A 156 -10.27 7.12 10.98
CA CYS A 156 -10.73 8.25 11.80
C CYS A 156 -9.67 9.35 11.91
N GLN A 157 -8.41 9.01 12.10
CA GLN A 157 -7.32 9.99 12.14
C GLN A 157 -7.14 10.69 10.80
N MET A 158 -7.30 9.97 9.70
CA MET A 158 -7.28 10.54 8.36
C MET A 158 -8.44 11.51 8.15
N GLU A 159 -9.66 11.19 8.61
CA GLU A 159 -10.79 12.10 8.54
C GLU A 159 -10.54 13.40 9.32
N GLU A 160 -9.96 13.34 10.51
CA GLU A 160 -9.61 14.51 11.30
C GLU A 160 -8.56 15.39 10.60
N LEU A 161 -7.50 14.78 10.02
CA LEU A 161 -6.49 15.49 9.23
C LEU A 161 -7.07 16.13 7.98
N LEU A 162 -7.98 15.41 7.33
CA LEU A 162 -8.64 15.84 6.13
C LEU A 162 -9.61 17.02 6.41
N HIS A 163 -10.22 17.09 7.58
CA HIS A 163 -11.09 18.20 7.99
C HIS A 163 -10.31 19.42 8.50
N ALA A 164 -9.12 19.22 9.08
CA ALA A 164 -8.28 20.30 9.61
C ALA A 164 -7.60 21.16 8.51
N LYS A 165 -7.42 20.61 7.32
CA LYS A 165 -6.87 21.36 6.15
C LYS A 165 -7.93 21.42 5.06
N GLY A 166 -8.77 22.45 5.08
CA GLY A 166 -9.63 22.80 3.95
C GLY A 166 -8.80 23.05 2.68
N PRO A 167 -9.40 22.90 1.47
CA PRO A 167 -8.67 22.94 0.21
C PRO A 167 -8.03 24.29 -0.02
N GLN A 168 -6.72 24.41 0.14
CA GLN A 168 -5.96 25.52 -0.41
C GLN A 168 -5.53 25.16 -1.83
N ARG A 169 -6.44 25.30 -2.78
CA ARG A 169 -6.06 25.44 -4.18
C ARG A 169 -5.58 26.87 -4.37
N SER A 170 -4.28 27.09 -4.35
CA SER A 170 -3.71 28.30 -4.94
C SER A 170 -3.81 28.17 -6.46
N ARG A 171 -4.48 29.15 -7.07
CA ARG A 171 -4.56 29.34 -8.51
C ARG A 171 -3.19 29.68 -9.09
#